data_4d13dd315ac837169449b43719584bb4
#
_entry.id   4d13dd315ac837169449b43719584bb4
#
_cell.length_a   1.000
_cell.length_b   1.000
_cell.length_c   1.000
_cell.angle_alpha   90.00
_cell.angle_beta   90.00
_cell.angle_gamma   90.00
#
_symmetry.space_group_name_H-M   'P 1'
#
loop_
_entity.id
_entity.type
_entity.pdbx_description
1 polymer ?
#
loop_
_entity_poly.entity_id
_entity_poly.type
_entity_poly.pdbx_seq_one_letter_code
_entity_poly.pdbx_strand_id
1 'polypeptide(L)'
;SGIEWNYRLYDATKTSGWQDVLDGFEALLERNEVKELTNDWIDGYEARRVRLDLPRREFAEAPPEPPLPAPIPHGIQLRALDALRNSRRLGYTAGLVVLATGLGKTWLSAFDSESFDRILFVAHREEILGQAMATFRRLRPTARFGRYAGDEKDLQADVLFASIQTLGRISHLRNFPADAFDYIVVDEFHHAAARTYRTLIEHFTPKFLLGLTATPERTDGGDLLALCQENLVYRCDMRVSHDKSHLIVLDYIGN
;
A
#
# COMPACT_ATOMS: atom_id res chain seq x y z
N SER A 1 22.87 5.63 -3.25
CA SER A 1 22.14 4.42 -3.68
C SER A 1 22.43 3.34 -2.66
N GLY A 2 21.46 3.04 -1.79
CA GLY A 2 21.54 1.95 -0.82
C GLY A 2 21.19 0.62 -1.50
N ILE A 3 21.92 -0.44 -1.16
CA ILE A 3 21.57 -1.82 -1.54
C ILE A 3 20.75 -2.36 -0.37
N GLU A 4 19.46 -2.64 -0.60
CA GLU A 4 18.60 -3.32 0.38
C GLU A 4 18.54 -4.81 0.07
N TRP A 5 18.81 -5.63 1.09
CA TRP A 5 18.72 -7.08 1.01
C TRP A 5 17.48 -7.55 1.78
N ASN A 6 16.49 -8.09 1.09
CA ASN A 6 15.33 -8.76 1.69
C ASN A 6 15.41 -10.26 1.42
N TYR A 7 15.94 -11.03 2.38
CA TYR A 7 16.00 -12.49 2.29
C TYR A 7 15.12 -13.11 3.38
N ARG A 8 14.20 -14.00 3.00
CA ARG A 8 13.41 -14.83 3.92
C ARG A 8 13.82 -16.30 3.75
N LEU A 9 14.55 -16.83 4.70
CA LEU A 9 14.87 -18.27 4.77
C LEU A 9 13.72 -18.98 5.50
N TYR A 10 13.03 -19.90 4.82
CA TYR A 10 11.92 -20.68 5.38
C TYR A 10 12.31 -22.08 5.83
N ASP A 11 13.54 -22.57 5.57
CA ASP A 11 13.97 -23.93 5.91
C ASP A 11 15.44 -23.93 6.37
N ALA A 12 15.64 -24.22 7.64
CA ALA A 12 16.97 -24.33 8.27
C ALA A 12 17.79 -25.53 7.75
N THR A 13 17.21 -26.40 6.93
CA THR A 13 17.87 -27.64 6.45
C THR A 13 18.49 -27.49 5.06
N LYS A 14 18.24 -26.40 4.34
CA LYS A 14 18.84 -26.15 3.02
C LYS A 14 19.99 -25.14 3.12
N THR A 15 21.19 -25.66 3.24
CA THR A 15 22.44 -24.92 3.47
C THR A 15 22.90 -24.00 2.32
N SER A 16 22.43 -24.21 1.06
CA SER A 16 22.92 -23.44 -0.08
C SER A 16 22.55 -21.96 -0.04
N GLY A 17 21.31 -21.62 0.32
CA GLY A 17 20.86 -20.22 0.35
C GLY A 17 21.51 -19.39 1.45
N TRP A 18 21.90 -19.99 2.58
CA TRP A 18 22.62 -19.30 3.64
C TRP A 18 24.06 -19.01 3.21
N GLN A 19 24.70 -19.98 2.53
CA GLN A 19 26.05 -19.79 2.03
C GLN A 19 26.11 -18.68 0.99
N ASP A 20 25.14 -18.60 0.07
CA ASP A 20 25.04 -17.52 -0.93
C ASP A 20 24.91 -16.14 -0.27
N VAL A 21 24.23 -16.05 0.87
CA VAL A 21 24.12 -14.78 1.65
C VAL A 21 25.44 -14.42 2.31
N LEU A 22 26.15 -15.40 2.90
CA LEU A 22 27.45 -15.18 3.51
C LEU A 22 28.48 -14.75 2.47
N ASP A 23 28.55 -15.47 1.36
CA ASP A 23 29.49 -15.17 0.26
C ASP A 23 29.21 -13.76 -0.32
N GLY A 24 27.93 -13.39 -0.46
CA GLY A 24 27.54 -12.05 -0.88
C GLY A 24 27.90 -10.96 0.15
N PHE A 25 27.82 -11.26 1.44
CA PHE A 25 28.21 -10.34 2.51
C PHE A 25 29.73 -10.18 2.57
N GLU A 26 30.49 -11.27 2.48
CA GLU A 26 31.95 -11.25 2.43
C GLU A 26 32.46 -10.46 1.22
N ALA A 27 31.85 -10.68 0.04
CA ALA A 27 32.19 -9.91 -1.16
C ALA A 27 31.87 -8.39 -1.03
N LEU A 28 30.93 -8.01 -0.17
CA LEU A 28 30.70 -6.59 0.16
C LEU A 28 31.78 -6.03 1.06
N LEU A 29 32.27 -6.82 2.02
CA LEU A 29 33.33 -6.40 2.95
C LEU A 29 34.69 -6.21 2.26
N GLU A 30 34.94 -6.96 1.18
CA GLU A 30 36.15 -6.86 0.38
C GLU A 30 36.24 -5.60 -0.51
N ARG A 31 35.16 -4.83 -0.62
CA ARG A 31 35.17 -3.60 -1.43
C ARG A 31 36.04 -2.53 -0.78
N ASN A 32 36.88 -1.90 -1.59
CA ASN A 32 37.77 -0.79 -1.16
C ASN A 32 37.04 0.40 -0.51
N GLU A 33 35.73 0.49 -0.68
CA GLU A 33 34.89 1.54 -0.13
C GLU A 33 34.39 1.24 1.29
N VAL A 34 34.48 -0.03 1.72
CA VAL A 34 34.06 -0.47 3.06
C VAL A 34 35.20 -0.23 4.03
N LYS A 35 34.93 0.51 5.09
CA LYS A 35 35.89 0.80 6.17
C LYS A 35 35.37 0.19 7.46
N GLU A 36 36.26 -0.40 8.21
CA GLU A 36 35.96 -0.89 9.55
C GLU A 36 35.58 0.29 10.47
N LEU A 37 34.49 0.14 11.21
CA LEU A 37 34.07 1.10 12.23
C LEU A 37 34.97 0.95 13.47
N THR A 38 36.07 1.73 13.50
CA THR A 38 36.92 1.80 14.67
C THR A 38 36.47 2.91 15.64
N ASN A 39 36.85 2.79 16.89
CA ASN A 39 36.59 3.85 17.89
C ASN A 39 37.14 5.21 17.44
N ASP A 40 38.33 5.24 16.85
CA ASP A 40 38.94 6.45 16.30
C ASP A 40 38.10 7.08 15.19
N TRP A 41 37.41 6.24 14.38
CA TRP A 41 36.51 6.75 13.34
C TRP A 41 35.24 7.36 13.96
N ILE A 42 34.69 6.72 15.01
CA ILE A 42 33.52 7.21 15.74
C ILE A 42 33.86 8.54 16.42
N ASP A 43 34.99 8.62 17.14
CA ASP A 43 35.43 9.85 17.79
C ASP A 43 35.69 10.98 16.80
N GLY A 44 36.26 10.65 15.64
CA GLY A 44 36.48 11.60 14.55
C GLY A 44 35.17 12.06 13.88
N TYR A 45 34.14 11.20 13.84
CA TYR A 45 32.82 11.57 13.38
C TYR A 45 32.08 12.46 14.38
N GLU A 46 32.11 12.13 15.65
CA GLU A 46 31.51 12.94 16.72
C GLU A 46 32.19 14.32 16.83
N ALA A 47 33.50 14.40 16.76
CA ALA A 47 34.23 15.66 16.75
C ALA A 47 33.86 16.57 15.56
N ARG A 48 33.61 15.98 14.40
CA ARG A 48 33.11 16.72 13.22
C ARG A 48 31.67 17.16 13.37
N ARG A 49 30.82 16.34 13.99
CA ARG A 49 29.39 16.63 14.23
C ARG A 49 29.19 17.79 15.21
N VAL A 50 30.05 17.89 16.26
CA VAL A 50 30.02 19.00 17.24
C VAL A 50 30.48 20.33 16.61
N ARG A 51 31.33 20.28 15.57
CA ARG A 51 31.77 21.49 14.84
C ARG A 51 30.74 22.04 13.85
N LEU A 52 29.66 21.35 13.62
CA LEU A 52 28.53 21.86 12.84
C LEU A 52 27.50 22.58 13.72
N ASP A 53 27.94 23.31 14.74
CA ASP A 53 27.19 24.47 15.24
C ASP A 53 27.22 25.54 14.14
N LEU A 54 26.48 25.25 13.08
CA LEU A 54 26.14 26.31 12.13
C LEU A 54 25.44 27.39 12.94
N PRO A 55 25.94 28.67 12.87
CA PRO A 55 25.22 29.76 13.50
C PRO A 55 23.78 29.63 13.04
N ARG A 56 22.84 29.63 14.00
CA ARG A 56 21.42 29.79 13.67
C ARG A 56 21.36 31.01 12.77
N ARG A 57 21.41 30.78 11.47
CA ARG A 57 20.91 31.77 10.53
C ARG A 57 19.47 31.96 10.99
N GLU A 58 19.16 33.15 11.47
CA GLU A 58 17.79 33.61 11.46
C GLU A 58 17.33 33.34 10.04
N PHE A 59 16.58 32.26 9.88
CA PHE A 59 15.91 31.99 8.62
C PHE A 59 14.94 33.15 8.47
N ALA A 60 15.33 34.16 7.70
CA ALA A 60 14.36 35.01 7.06
C ALA A 60 13.33 34.01 6.51
N GLU A 61 12.07 34.13 6.91
CA GLU A 61 11.01 33.23 6.51
C GLU A 61 11.18 32.93 5.02
N ALA A 62 11.63 31.71 4.70
CA ALA A 62 11.74 31.29 3.32
C ALA A 62 10.35 31.52 2.72
N PRO A 63 10.24 32.12 1.53
CA PRO A 63 8.95 32.29 0.91
C PRO A 63 8.26 30.92 0.91
N PRO A 64 6.96 30.84 1.24
CA PRO A 64 6.24 29.59 1.36
C PRO A 64 6.51 28.77 0.10
N GLU A 65 6.99 27.55 0.28
CA GLU A 65 7.22 26.65 -0.84
C GLU A 65 5.95 26.60 -1.70
N PRO A 66 6.07 26.74 -3.01
CA PRO A 66 4.90 26.67 -3.87
C PRO A 66 4.17 25.35 -3.59
N PRO A 67 2.84 25.34 -3.52
CA PRO A 67 2.09 24.13 -3.24
C PRO A 67 2.49 23.05 -4.25
N LEU A 68 2.80 21.87 -3.74
CA LEU A 68 3.14 20.73 -4.60
C LEU A 68 2.03 20.53 -5.65
N PRO A 69 2.37 20.31 -6.91
CA PRO A 69 1.38 20.11 -7.96
C PRO A 69 0.42 18.97 -7.55
N ALA A 70 -0.85 19.11 -7.93
CA ALA A 70 -1.84 18.07 -7.68
C ALA A 70 -1.34 16.75 -8.32
N PRO A 71 -1.40 15.63 -7.60
CA PRO A 71 -0.99 14.35 -8.14
C PRO A 71 -1.92 13.98 -9.31
N ILE A 72 -1.34 13.45 -10.38
CA ILE A 72 -2.05 12.97 -11.56
C ILE A 72 -1.80 11.48 -11.76
N PRO A 73 -2.80 10.69 -12.19
CA PRO A 73 -2.62 9.27 -12.46
C PRO A 73 -1.72 9.06 -13.68
N HIS A 74 -0.88 8.02 -13.64
CA HIS A 74 0.07 7.70 -14.69
C HIS A 74 -0.25 6.37 -15.37
N GLY A 75 0.07 6.24 -16.67
CA GLY A 75 0.13 5.00 -17.45
C GLY A 75 -0.78 3.85 -16.98
N ILE A 76 -0.25 2.96 -16.16
CA ILE A 76 -0.97 1.80 -15.60
C ILE A 76 -2.20 2.21 -14.79
N GLN A 77 -2.09 3.27 -13.99
CA GLN A 77 -3.21 3.76 -13.18
C GLN A 77 -4.35 4.29 -14.07
N LEU A 78 -4.04 5.00 -15.16
CA LEU A 78 -5.06 5.46 -16.11
C LEU A 78 -5.85 4.29 -16.69
N ARG A 79 -5.16 3.23 -17.14
CA ARG A 79 -5.80 2.03 -17.68
C ARG A 79 -6.66 1.32 -16.62
N ALA A 80 -6.16 1.17 -15.41
CA ALA A 80 -6.91 0.57 -14.31
C ALA A 80 -8.14 1.41 -13.92
N LEU A 81 -8.03 2.75 -13.91
CA LEU A 81 -9.17 3.65 -13.66
C LEU A 81 -10.24 3.53 -14.75
N ASP A 82 -9.84 3.44 -16.03
CA ASP A 82 -10.79 3.26 -17.12
C ASP A 82 -11.48 1.89 -17.04
N ALA A 83 -10.75 0.83 -16.69
CA ALA A 83 -11.33 -0.49 -16.46
C ALA A 83 -12.33 -0.49 -15.28
N LEU A 84 -12.02 0.20 -14.16
CA LEU A 84 -12.92 0.36 -13.02
C LEU A 84 -14.20 1.11 -13.39
N ARG A 85 -14.09 2.21 -14.15
CA ARG A 85 -15.25 2.95 -14.65
C ARG A 85 -16.13 2.09 -15.56
N ASN A 86 -15.50 1.32 -16.45
CA ASN A 86 -16.21 0.40 -17.34
C ASN A 86 -16.92 -0.71 -16.56
N SER A 87 -16.25 -1.31 -15.58
CA SER A 87 -16.83 -2.32 -14.69
C SER A 87 -18.12 -1.81 -14.01
N ARG A 88 -18.10 -0.60 -13.46
CA ARG A 88 -19.30 0.02 -12.88
C ARG A 88 -20.41 0.29 -13.90
N ARG A 89 -20.04 0.67 -15.15
CA ARG A 89 -21.04 0.84 -16.24
C ARG A 89 -21.73 -0.48 -16.61
N LEU A 90 -21.02 -1.61 -16.47
CA LEU A 90 -21.57 -2.94 -16.69
C LEU A 90 -22.44 -3.42 -15.51
N GLY A 91 -22.57 -2.63 -14.44
CA GLY A 91 -23.43 -2.92 -13.29
C GLY A 91 -22.75 -3.66 -12.14
N TYR A 92 -21.45 -3.90 -12.21
CA TYR A 92 -20.73 -4.49 -11.08
C TYR A 92 -20.65 -3.53 -9.89
N THR A 93 -20.88 -4.07 -8.70
CA THR A 93 -20.74 -3.36 -7.42
C THR A 93 -19.51 -3.78 -6.63
N ALA A 94 -18.73 -4.72 -7.16
CA ALA A 94 -17.45 -5.14 -6.61
C ALA A 94 -16.46 -5.46 -7.73
N GLY A 95 -15.16 -5.32 -7.45
CA GLY A 95 -14.13 -5.65 -8.42
C GLY A 95 -12.75 -5.84 -7.78
N LEU A 96 -11.97 -6.74 -8.36
CA LEU A 96 -10.61 -7.03 -7.96
C LEU A 96 -9.62 -6.37 -8.92
N VAL A 97 -8.65 -5.66 -8.36
CA VAL A 97 -7.50 -5.13 -9.12
C VAL A 97 -6.22 -5.75 -8.59
N VAL A 98 -5.47 -6.36 -9.49
CA VAL A 98 -4.18 -6.98 -9.21
C VAL A 98 -3.08 -6.09 -9.75
N LEU A 99 -2.31 -5.49 -8.85
CA LEU A 99 -1.15 -4.65 -9.19
C LEU A 99 0.06 -5.06 -8.38
N ALA A 100 1.18 -5.30 -9.04
CA ALA A 100 2.44 -5.59 -8.35
C ALA A 100 2.81 -4.49 -7.34
N THR A 101 3.58 -4.85 -6.32
CA THR A 101 4.06 -3.90 -5.32
C THR A 101 4.82 -2.75 -5.99
N GLY A 102 4.61 -1.52 -5.54
CA GLY A 102 5.26 -0.33 -6.13
C GLY A 102 4.51 0.31 -7.30
N LEU A 103 3.49 -0.34 -7.90
CA LEU A 103 2.72 0.24 -9.01
C LEU A 103 1.62 1.24 -8.57
N GLY A 104 1.59 1.60 -7.29
CA GLY A 104 0.74 2.67 -6.80
C GLY A 104 -0.71 2.27 -6.53
N LYS A 105 -0.97 1.07 -5.96
CA LYS A 105 -2.31 0.61 -5.54
C LYS A 105 -3.07 1.64 -4.72
N THR A 106 -2.41 2.23 -3.73
CA THR A 106 -3.02 3.25 -2.84
C THR A 106 -3.41 4.50 -3.61
N TRP A 107 -2.57 4.96 -4.55
CA TRP A 107 -2.90 6.08 -5.42
C TRP A 107 -4.09 5.76 -6.33
N LEU A 108 -4.12 4.55 -6.90
CA LEU A 108 -5.25 4.11 -7.73
C LEU A 108 -6.57 4.19 -6.96
N SER A 109 -6.62 3.65 -5.73
CA SER A 109 -7.82 3.70 -4.91
C SER A 109 -8.20 5.13 -4.52
N ALA A 110 -7.23 6.00 -4.26
CA ALA A 110 -7.48 7.39 -3.96
C ALA A 110 -8.08 8.14 -5.17
N PHE A 111 -7.55 7.97 -6.38
CA PHE A 111 -8.10 8.54 -7.61
C PHE A 111 -9.50 7.97 -7.93
N ASP A 112 -9.69 6.65 -7.84
CA ASP A 112 -10.97 6.02 -8.15
C ASP A 112 -12.07 6.44 -7.18
N SER A 113 -11.69 6.76 -5.95
CA SER A 113 -12.62 7.17 -4.89
C SER A 113 -13.18 8.59 -5.06
N GLU A 114 -12.66 9.43 -5.98
CA GLU A 114 -13.02 10.84 -6.09
C GLU A 114 -14.52 11.10 -6.30
N SER A 115 -15.22 10.16 -6.93
CA SER A 115 -16.66 10.27 -7.21
C SER A 115 -17.57 9.80 -6.07
N PHE A 116 -17.00 9.44 -4.91
CA PHE A 116 -17.76 8.93 -3.76
C PHE A 116 -17.59 9.85 -2.54
N ASP A 117 -18.63 9.97 -1.73
CA ASP A 117 -18.63 10.88 -0.57
C ASP A 117 -18.07 10.19 0.68
N ARG A 118 -18.54 8.98 0.97
CA ARG A 118 -18.19 8.22 2.17
C ARG A 118 -17.31 7.03 1.82
N ILE A 119 -16.06 7.04 2.31
CA ILE A 119 -15.04 6.06 1.92
C ILE A 119 -14.54 5.32 3.15
N LEU A 120 -14.41 4.01 3.05
CA LEU A 120 -13.73 3.15 4.00
C LEU A 120 -12.51 2.50 3.34
N PHE A 121 -11.33 2.73 3.91
CA PHE A 121 -10.09 2.04 3.53
C PHE A 121 -9.70 1.06 4.63
N VAL A 122 -9.62 -0.22 4.27
CA VAL A 122 -9.31 -1.31 5.22
C VAL A 122 -7.96 -1.93 4.89
N ALA A 123 -7.10 -2.04 5.89
CA ALA A 123 -5.83 -2.74 5.77
C ALA A 123 -5.53 -3.59 7.01
N HIS A 124 -4.57 -4.52 6.86
CA HIS A 124 -4.14 -5.38 7.95
C HIS A 124 -3.18 -4.68 8.92
N ARG A 125 -2.33 -3.79 8.42
CA ARG A 125 -1.28 -3.11 9.21
C ARG A 125 -1.57 -1.64 9.37
N GLU A 126 -1.36 -1.12 10.59
CA GLU A 126 -1.60 0.29 10.91
C GLU A 126 -0.66 1.25 10.17
N GLU A 127 0.56 0.82 9.85
CA GLU A 127 1.51 1.61 9.06
C GLU A 127 0.96 1.92 7.67
N ILE A 128 0.29 0.91 7.05
CA ILE A 128 -0.35 1.07 5.74
C ILE A 128 -1.48 2.10 5.81
N LEU A 129 -2.26 2.11 6.90
CA LEU A 129 -3.32 3.10 7.09
C LEU A 129 -2.79 4.53 7.12
N GLY A 130 -1.66 4.76 7.81
CA GLY A 130 -1.00 6.08 7.85
C GLY A 130 -0.53 6.55 6.49
N GLN A 131 0.12 5.66 5.72
CA GLN A 131 0.58 5.95 4.36
C GLN A 131 -0.60 6.21 3.40
N ALA A 132 -1.65 5.40 3.49
CA ALA A 132 -2.85 5.57 2.69
C ALA A 132 -3.55 6.91 3.00
N MET A 133 -3.70 7.25 4.29
CA MET A 133 -4.28 8.53 4.71
C MET A 133 -3.49 9.73 4.14
N ALA A 134 -2.16 9.69 4.18
CA ALA A 134 -1.34 10.74 3.60
C ALA A 134 -1.55 10.88 2.08
N THR A 135 -1.71 9.75 1.37
CA THR A 135 -2.00 9.72 -0.06
C THR A 135 -3.36 10.35 -0.38
N PHE A 136 -4.41 9.94 0.34
CA PHE A 136 -5.77 10.45 0.14
C PHE A 136 -5.88 11.95 0.46
N ARG A 137 -5.19 12.44 1.49
CA ARG A 137 -5.16 13.88 1.84
C ARG A 137 -4.65 14.76 0.71
N ARG A 138 -3.74 14.26 -0.13
CA ARG A 138 -3.23 15.03 -1.27
C ARG A 138 -4.27 15.24 -2.37
N LEU A 139 -5.25 14.34 -2.49
CA LEU A 139 -6.35 14.45 -3.46
C LEU A 139 -7.59 15.12 -2.88
N ARG A 140 -7.80 14.99 -1.56
CA ARG A 140 -9.00 15.47 -0.86
C ARG A 140 -8.61 16.34 0.33
N PRO A 141 -7.99 17.51 0.11
CA PRO A 141 -7.46 18.35 1.21
C PRO A 141 -8.55 18.88 2.16
N THR A 142 -9.79 18.94 1.71
CA THR A 142 -10.94 19.46 2.49
C THR A 142 -11.77 18.37 3.18
N ALA A 143 -11.53 17.09 2.87
CA ALA A 143 -12.27 15.98 3.48
C ALA A 143 -11.85 15.77 4.93
N ARG A 144 -12.79 15.31 5.76
CA ARG A 144 -12.52 14.90 7.13
C ARG A 144 -12.02 13.47 7.16
N PHE A 145 -10.76 13.29 7.58
CA PHE A 145 -10.10 12.00 7.70
C PHE A 145 -10.16 11.50 9.13
N GLY A 146 -10.49 10.23 9.31
CA GLY A 146 -10.51 9.57 10.60
C GLY A 146 -9.82 8.20 10.58
N ARG A 147 -9.50 7.70 11.77
CA ARG A 147 -8.95 6.36 11.98
C ARG A 147 -9.88 5.52 12.85
N TYR A 148 -9.90 4.21 12.54
CA TYR A 148 -10.61 3.22 13.33
C TYR A 148 -9.69 2.00 13.57
N ALA A 149 -8.69 2.20 14.43
CA ALA A 149 -7.66 1.23 14.73
C ALA A 149 -7.15 1.43 16.17
N GLY A 150 -6.65 0.39 16.81
CA GLY A 150 -6.18 0.51 18.19
C GLY A 150 -7.20 1.19 19.11
N ASP A 151 -6.81 2.30 19.73
CA ASP A 151 -7.66 3.12 20.61
C ASP A 151 -8.47 4.20 19.84
N GLU A 152 -8.09 4.53 18.63
CA GLU A 152 -8.79 5.51 17.80
C GLU A 152 -10.09 4.93 17.22
N LYS A 153 -11.23 5.63 17.42
CA LYS A 153 -12.58 5.17 17.04
C LYS A 153 -13.41 6.31 16.45
N ASP A 154 -12.93 6.93 15.37
CA ASP A 154 -13.68 7.97 14.68
C ASP A 154 -14.88 7.34 13.95
N LEU A 155 -16.08 7.88 14.19
CA LEU A 155 -17.32 7.43 13.57
C LEU A 155 -17.86 8.42 12.52
N GLN A 156 -17.27 9.60 12.41
CA GLN A 156 -17.85 10.69 11.63
C GLN A 156 -17.00 11.14 10.44
N ALA A 157 -15.89 10.47 10.17
CA ALA A 157 -15.02 10.83 9.05
C ALA A 157 -15.69 10.62 7.68
N ASP A 158 -15.35 11.48 6.71
CA ASP A 158 -15.73 11.28 5.32
C ASP A 158 -14.90 10.16 4.69
N VAL A 159 -13.62 10.10 5.06
CA VAL A 159 -12.69 9.02 4.67
C VAL A 159 -12.16 8.36 5.93
N LEU A 160 -12.61 7.13 6.19
CA LEU A 160 -12.23 6.35 7.36
C LEU A 160 -11.17 5.30 7.01
N PHE A 161 -10.09 5.28 7.77
CA PHE A 161 -9.02 4.28 7.65
C PHE A 161 -9.10 3.31 8.82
N ALA A 162 -9.42 2.06 8.54
CA ALA A 162 -9.67 1.05 9.57
C ALA A 162 -8.74 -0.14 9.49
N SER A 163 -8.27 -0.62 10.66
CA SER A 163 -7.62 -1.92 10.72
C SER A 163 -8.67 -3.02 10.74
N ILE A 164 -8.44 -4.09 9.99
CA ILE A 164 -9.34 -5.25 9.97
C ILE A 164 -9.42 -5.92 11.34
N GLN A 165 -8.35 -5.92 12.13
CA GLN A 165 -8.31 -6.49 13.46
C GLN A 165 -9.28 -5.79 14.43
N THR A 166 -9.52 -4.50 14.21
CA THR A 166 -10.45 -3.71 15.00
C THR A 166 -11.84 -3.74 14.41
N LEU A 167 -12.01 -3.24 13.17
CA LEU A 167 -13.31 -3.07 12.55
C LEU A 167 -13.98 -4.40 12.18
N GLY A 168 -13.21 -5.44 11.83
CA GLY A 168 -13.75 -6.75 11.45
C GLY A 168 -14.41 -7.53 12.60
N ARG A 169 -14.44 -6.99 13.83
CA ARG A 169 -15.17 -7.56 14.96
C ARG A 169 -16.64 -7.10 14.91
N ILE A 170 -17.57 -8.02 15.11
CA ILE A 170 -19.02 -7.74 15.06
C ILE A 170 -19.43 -6.59 16.00
N SER A 171 -18.83 -6.50 17.19
CA SER A 171 -19.09 -5.41 18.13
C SER A 171 -18.76 -4.03 17.60
N HIS A 172 -17.74 -3.92 16.75
CA HIS A 172 -17.34 -2.67 16.10
C HIS A 172 -18.14 -2.38 14.84
N LEU A 173 -18.45 -3.40 14.03
CA LEU A 173 -19.27 -3.26 12.84
C LEU A 173 -20.67 -2.71 13.16
N ARG A 174 -21.27 -3.12 14.28
CA ARG A 174 -22.60 -2.64 14.74
C ARG A 174 -22.66 -1.12 14.98
N ASN A 175 -21.51 -0.43 15.08
CA ASN A 175 -21.47 1.03 15.21
C ASN A 175 -21.74 1.74 13.88
N PHE A 176 -21.77 1.00 12.77
CA PHE A 176 -21.99 1.52 11.44
C PHE A 176 -23.20 0.85 10.81
N PRO A 177 -24.13 1.61 10.20
CA PRO A 177 -25.19 1.03 9.37
C PRO A 177 -24.57 0.38 8.12
N ALA A 178 -25.29 -0.53 7.50
CA ALA A 178 -24.81 -1.27 6.33
C ALA A 178 -24.43 -0.37 5.14
N ASP A 179 -25.11 0.75 4.99
CA ASP A 179 -24.92 1.77 3.94
C ASP A 179 -24.02 2.94 4.38
N ALA A 180 -23.24 2.76 5.47
CA ALA A 180 -22.39 3.81 6.01
C ALA A 180 -21.35 4.36 5.02
N PHE A 181 -20.93 3.56 4.05
CA PHE A 181 -19.89 3.89 3.10
C PHE A 181 -20.33 3.65 1.67
N ASP A 182 -20.08 4.63 0.80
CA ASP A 182 -20.34 4.50 -0.64
C ASP A 182 -19.28 3.65 -1.34
N TYR A 183 -18.04 3.75 -0.87
CA TYR A 183 -16.88 3.10 -1.47
C TYR A 183 -16.03 2.44 -0.39
N ILE A 184 -15.75 1.16 -0.59
CA ILE A 184 -14.91 0.39 0.32
C ILE A 184 -13.69 -0.11 -0.43
N VAL A 185 -12.50 0.17 0.10
CA VAL A 185 -11.23 -0.36 -0.39
C VAL A 185 -10.71 -1.37 0.62
N VAL A 186 -10.42 -2.57 0.17
CA VAL A 186 -9.73 -3.60 0.96
C VAL A 186 -8.35 -3.83 0.36
N ASP A 187 -7.33 -3.34 1.05
CA ASP A 187 -5.94 -3.56 0.66
C ASP A 187 -5.46 -4.94 1.11
N GLU A 188 -4.51 -5.51 0.37
CA GLU A 188 -4.04 -6.88 0.54
C GLU A 188 -5.20 -7.90 0.53
N PHE A 189 -6.07 -7.77 -0.50
CA PHE A 189 -7.31 -8.53 -0.64
C PHE A 189 -7.12 -10.06 -0.62
N HIS A 190 -5.90 -10.55 -0.85
CA HIS A 190 -5.56 -11.97 -0.70
C HIS A 190 -5.78 -12.52 0.72
N HIS A 191 -5.99 -11.67 1.72
CA HIS A 191 -6.42 -12.06 3.05
C HIS A 191 -7.94 -12.10 3.22
N ALA A 192 -8.73 -11.69 2.21
CA ALA A 192 -10.19 -11.55 2.31
C ALA A 192 -10.94 -12.89 2.51
N ALA A 193 -10.29 -14.03 2.24
CA ALA A 193 -10.80 -15.35 2.57
C ALA A 193 -10.95 -15.56 4.10
N ALA A 194 -10.22 -14.83 4.94
CA ALA A 194 -10.33 -14.91 6.38
C ALA A 194 -11.70 -14.44 6.88
N ARG A 195 -12.24 -15.11 7.90
CA ARG A 195 -13.57 -14.85 8.45
C ARG A 195 -13.85 -13.39 8.80
N THR A 196 -12.85 -12.69 9.36
CA THR A 196 -13.00 -11.27 9.74
C THR A 196 -13.26 -10.35 8.54
N TYR A 197 -12.59 -10.60 7.41
CA TYR A 197 -12.81 -9.84 6.18
C TYR A 197 -14.18 -10.16 5.58
N ARG A 198 -14.57 -11.43 5.51
CA ARG A 198 -15.91 -11.84 5.05
C ARG A 198 -16.99 -11.17 5.86
N THR A 199 -16.89 -11.20 7.19
CA THR A 199 -17.86 -10.55 8.09
C THR A 199 -17.97 -9.05 7.81
N LEU A 200 -16.85 -8.36 7.52
CA LEU A 200 -16.86 -6.94 7.17
C LEU A 200 -17.51 -6.71 5.80
N ILE A 201 -17.14 -7.50 4.79
CA ILE A 201 -17.66 -7.36 3.41
C ILE A 201 -19.17 -7.65 3.37
N GLU A 202 -19.63 -8.67 4.12
CA GLU A 202 -21.04 -9.04 4.21
C GLU A 202 -21.88 -8.06 5.02
N HIS A 203 -21.27 -7.29 5.94
CA HIS A 203 -21.98 -6.29 6.74
C HIS A 203 -22.35 -5.05 5.93
N PHE A 204 -21.44 -4.59 5.06
CA PHE A 204 -21.64 -3.34 4.31
C PHE A 204 -22.25 -3.57 2.92
N THR A 205 -23.02 -2.57 2.48
CA THR A 205 -23.62 -2.54 1.14
C THR A 205 -23.17 -1.29 0.39
N PRO A 206 -21.86 -1.18 0.01
CA PRO A 206 -21.33 -0.01 -0.67
C PRO A 206 -21.85 0.06 -2.12
N LYS A 207 -21.77 1.25 -2.73
CA LYS A 207 -21.97 1.41 -4.18
C LYS A 207 -20.89 0.68 -4.98
N PHE A 208 -19.66 0.60 -4.42
CA PHE A 208 -18.59 -0.20 -5.00
C PHE A 208 -17.59 -0.68 -3.94
N LEU A 209 -17.23 -1.96 -4.00
CA LEU A 209 -16.15 -2.61 -3.23
C LEU A 209 -14.93 -2.83 -4.14
N LEU A 210 -13.80 -2.22 -3.80
CA LEU A 210 -12.54 -2.44 -4.49
C LEU A 210 -11.62 -3.34 -3.67
N GLY A 211 -11.32 -4.53 -4.18
CA GLY A 211 -10.23 -5.37 -3.69
C GLY A 211 -8.90 -5.01 -4.39
N LEU A 212 -7.86 -4.80 -3.61
CA LEU A 212 -6.50 -4.55 -4.12
C LEU A 212 -5.55 -5.65 -3.64
N THR A 213 -4.78 -6.24 -4.54
CA THR A 213 -3.74 -7.21 -4.18
C THR A 213 -2.55 -7.15 -5.12
N ALA A 214 -1.39 -7.56 -4.64
CA ALA A 214 -0.22 -7.79 -5.48
C ALA A 214 -0.11 -9.23 -5.98
N THR A 215 -0.70 -10.17 -5.26
CA THR A 215 -0.60 -11.62 -5.51
C THR A 215 -1.99 -12.25 -5.48
N PRO A 216 -2.59 -12.55 -6.64
CA PRO A 216 -3.90 -13.21 -6.69
C PRO A 216 -3.83 -14.70 -6.38
N GLU A 217 -2.64 -15.30 -6.47
CA GLU A 217 -2.41 -16.74 -6.44
C GLU A 217 -1.99 -17.22 -5.04
N ARG A 218 -2.86 -17.13 -4.06
CA ARG A 218 -2.80 -18.02 -2.90
C ARG A 218 -3.96 -19.01 -3.00
N THR A 219 -3.78 -20.20 -2.43
CA THR A 219 -4.59 -21.42 -2.51
C THR A 219 -6.12 -21.28 -2.47
N ASP A 220 -6.63 -20.07 -2.22
CA ASP A 220 -8.04 -19.72 -2.09
C ASP A 220 -8.53 -18.74 -3.18
N GLY A 221 -7.87 -18.71 -4.33
CA GLY A 221 -8.13 -17.73 -5.41
C GLY A 221 -9.58 -17.70 -5.92
N GLY A 222 -10.28 -18.83 -5.93
CA GLY A 222 -11.69 -18.90 -6.30
C GLY A 222 -12.61 -18.13 -5.34
N ASP A 223 -12.35 -18.22 -4.04
CA ASP A 223 -13.13 -17.53 -3.01
C ASP A 223 -12.97 -15.99 -3.05
N LEU A 224 -11.80 -15.50 -3.48
CA LEU A 224 -11.55 -14.05 -3.57
C LEU A 224 -12.30 -13.39 -4.71
N LEU A 225 -12.33 -14.05 -5.88
CA LEU A 225 -13.08 -13.56 -7.04
C LEU A 225 -14.58 -13.59 -6.77
N ALA A 226 -15.09 -14.63 -6.09
CA ALA A 226 -16.50 -14.70 -5.69
C ALA A 226 -16.91 -13.50 -4.82
N LEU A 227 -16.05 -13.05 -3.88
CA LEU A 227 -16.30 -11.85 -3.09
C LEU A 227 -16.32 -10.56 -3.92
N CYS A 228 -15.71 -10.57 -5.09
CA CYS A 228 -15.72 -9.48 -6.07
C CYS A 228 -16.65 -9.76 -7.27
N GLN A 229 -17.66 -10.61 -7.12
CA GLN A 229 -18.62 -10.94 -8.19
C GLN A 229 -17.96 -11.55 -9.44
N GLU A 230 -16.92 -12.36 -9.28
CA GLU A 230 -16.07 -12.90 -10.36
C GLU A 230 -15.47 -11.81 -11.28
N ASN A 231 -15.43 -10.57 -10.82
CA ASN A 231 -15.01 -9.41 -11.58
C ASN A 231 -13.53 -9.07 -11.34
N LEU A 232 -12.65 -9.66 -12.13
CA LEU A 232 -11.26 -9.24 -12.25
C LEU A 232 -11.18 -8.04 -13.19
N VAL A 233 -11.14 -6.83 -12.63
CA VAL A 233 -11.21 -5.58 -13.39
C VAL A 233 -9.93 -5.30 -14.15
N TYR A 234 -8.78 -5.49 -13.48
CA TYR A 234 -7.49 -5.17 -14.07
C TYR A 234 -6.38 -5.98 -13.42
N ARG A 235 -5.42 -6.43 -14.23
CA ARG A 235 -4.23 -7.15 -13.74
C ARG A 235 -2.98 -6.60 -14.42
N CYS A 236 -1.98 -6.26 -13.60
CA CYS A 236 -0.65 -5.88 -14.08
C CYS A 236 0.42 -6.50 -13.20
N ASP A 237 1.10 -7.48 -13.75
CA ASP A 237 2.21 -8.18 -13.11
C ASP A 237 3.54 -7.65 -13.64
N MET A 238 4.53 -7.52 -12.75
CA MET A 238 5.91 -7.29 -13.17
C MET A 238 6.63 -8.63 -13.25
N ARG A 239 7.11 -9.02 -14.43
CA ARG A 239 8.01 -10.15 -14.60
C ARG A 239 9.38 -9.65 -15.03
N VAL A 240 10.41 -10.16 -14.36
CA VAL A 240 11.80 -9.97 -14.83
C VAL A 240 12.01 -10.93 -15.99
N SER A 241 12.38 -10.41 -17.17
CA SER A 241 12.75 -11.29 -18.29
C SER A 241 14.02 -12.08 -17.93
N HIS A 242 14.15 -13.31 -18.46
CA HIS A 242 15.35 -14.12 -18.26
C HIS A 242 16.63 -13.46 -18.81
N ASP A 243 16.50 -12.48 -19.68
CA ASP A 243 17.58 -11.61 -20.11
C ASP A 243 17.61 -10.42 -19.13
N LYS A 244 18.51 -10.45 -18.16
CA LYS A 244 18.66 -9.59 -16.96
C LYS A 244 18.61 -8.06 -17.18
N SER A 245 18.21 -7.58 -18.33
CA SER A 245 18.27 -6.18 -18.75
C SER A 245 16.93 -5.44 -18.83
N HIS A 246 15.77 -6.13 -18.80
CA HIS A 246 14.48 -5.46 -19.00
C HIS A 246 13.38 -5.97 -18.06
N LEU A 247 12.70 -5.04 -17.40
CA LEU A 247 11.47 -5.28 -16.63
C LEU A 247 10.28 -5.29 -17.61
N ILE A 248 9.59 -6.41 -17.72
CA ILE A 248 8.39 -6.52 -18.57
C ILE A 248 7.17 -6.32 -17.70
N VAL A 249 6.36 -5.33 -18.04
CA VAL A 249 5.04 -5.08 -17.45
C VAL A 249 4.00 -5.81 -18.30
N LEU A 250 3.31 -6.79 -17.71
CA LEU A 250 2.22 -7.50 -18.37
C LEU A 250 0.89 -6.91 -17.90
N ASP A 251 0.14 -6.38 -18.84
CA ASP A 251 -1.19 -5.82 -18.64
C ASP A 251 -2.27 -6.82 -19.06
N TYR A 252 -3.27 -6.96 -18.23
CA TYR A 252 -4.51 -7.66 -18.57
C TYR A 252 -5.71 -6.84 -18.10
N ILE A 253 -6.61 -6.57 -19.03
CA ILE A 253 -7.90 -5.95 -18.75
C ILE A 253 -8.93 -7.06 -18.81
N GLY A 254 -9.61 -7.31 -17.69
CA GLY A 254 -10.72 -8.27 -17.62
C GLY A 254 -11.92 -7.74 -18.44
N ASN A 255 -12.65 -8.64 -19.07
CA ASN A 255 -13.90 -8.35 -19.74
C ASN A 255 -15.05 -8.51 -18.77
#